data_fb24aefa10baa2963fb282ca6bb728f2
#
_entry.id   fb24aefa10baa2963fb282ca6bb728f2
#
_cell.length_a   1.000
_cell.length_b   1.000
_cell.length_c   1.000
_cell.angle_alpha   90.00
_cell.angle_beta   90.00
_cell.angle_gamma   90.00
#
_symmetry.space_group_name_H-M   'P 1'
#
loop_
_entity.id
_entity.type
_entity.pdbx_description
1 polymer ?
#
loop_
_entity_poly.entity_id
_entity_poly.type
_entity_poly.pdbx_seq_one_letter_code
_entity_poly.pdbx_strand_id
1 'polypeptide(L)'
;MAGTVGGCSAVSDRDRLPAEHLSPLARRVDEVLALYGYEMGPAIDAIDAAIDGYGGLFDPGTTDGERRKAVEEVIEAGTPMSRPPADDITDSRIVLYVDGSSRGNPGPAGAGAVLQAGERDIARLGRPVGSRTGNNVAEYAALHLGLEAVAKGCEPASVEIRIDSMTVIDAVWGTDDGADPPTPYGRAINDRLSTLPVGGWTHLADSDPNPADARATVGADIAALGPG
;
A
#
# COMPACT_ATOMS: atom_id res chain seq x y z
N MET A 1 -15.83 -39.92 -12.17
CA MET A 1 -15.05 -39.19 -11.15
C MET A 1 -15.04 -37.71 -11.56
N ALA A 2 -15.85 -36.91 -10.90
CA ALA A 2 -15.96 -35.49 -11.16
C ALA A 2 -14.84 -34.76 -10.41
N GLY A 3 -13.92 -34.17 -11.17
CA GLY A 3 -12.88 -33.31 -10.61
C GLY A 3 -13.49 -32.00 -10.13
N THR A 4 -13.38 -31.74 -8.84
CA THR A 4 -13.75 -30.47 -8.21
C THR A 4 -12.79 -29.41 -8.73
N VAL A 5 -13.30 -28.47 -9.52
CA VAL A 5 -12.58 -27.25 -9.93
C VAL A 5 -12.41 -26.42 -8.66
N GLY A 6 -11.17 -26.27 -8.20
CA GLY A 6 -10.83 -25.46 -7.06
C GLY A 6 -11.22 -24.01 -7.32
N GLY A 7 -12.20 -23.50 -6.59
CA GLY A 7 -12.62 -22.12 -6.64
C GLY A 7 -11.45 -21.19 -6.31
N CYS A 8 -11.26 -20.19 -7.12
CA CYS A 8 -10.40 -19.05 -6.87
C CYS A 8 -10.84 -18.44 -5.52
N SER A 9 -10.01 -18.56 -4.49
CA SER A 9 -10.30 -17.96 -3.18
C SER A 9 -10.33 -16.45 -3.38
N ALA A 10 -11.50 -15.86 -3.27
CA ALA A 10 -11.62 -14.41 -3.11
C ALA A 10 -10.72 -14.00 -1.95
N VAL A 11 -9.94 -12.92 -2.13
CA VAL A 11 -9.13 -12.33 -1.08
C VAL A 11 -10.03 -12.15 0.15
N SER A 12 -9.69 -12.81 1.24
CA SER A 12 -10.48 -12.76 2.47
C SER A 12 -10.48 -11.31 2.97
N ASP A 13 -11.62 -10.85 3.48
CA ASP A 13 -11.74 -9.51 4.10
C ASP A 13 -10.72 -9.31 5.25
N ARG A 14 -10.19 -10.40 5.80
CA ARG A 14 -9.12 -10.41 6.80
C ARG A 14 -7.72 -10.07 6.25
N ASP A 15 -7.54 -10.20 4.93
CA ASP A 15 -6.26 -9.92 4.26
C ASP A 15 -6.18 -8.47 3.76
N ARG A 16 -7.28 -7.73 3.87
CA ARG A 16 -7.34 -6.33 3.50
C ARG A 16 -6.77 -5.45 4.60
N LEU A 17 -5.92 -4.53 4.19
CA LEU A 17 -5.44 -3.50 5.10
C LEU A 17 -6.57 -2.51 5.43
N PRO A 18 -6.59 -1.93 6.65
CA PRO A 18 -7.58 -0.93 7.02
C PRO A 18 -7.53 0.26 6.08
N ALA A 19 -8.69 0.77 5.69
CA ALA A 19 -8.87 2.05 5.03
C ALA A 19 -10.05 2.77 5.69
N GLU A 20 -9.96 4.09 5.74
CA GLU A 20 -11.07 4.93 6.19
C GLU A 20 -12.11 5.08 5.07
N HIS A 21 -13.07 5.98 5.22
CA HIS A 21 -14.13 6.18 4.25
C HIS A 21 -13.61 6.50 2.85
N LEU A 22 -13.71 5.54 1.94
CA LEU A 22 -13.42 5.67 0.52
C LEU A 22 -14.73 5.75 -0.26
N SER A 23 -14.74 6.46 -1.39
CA SER A 23 -15.83 6.39 -2.35
C SER A 23 -16.04 4.94 -2.84
N PRO A 24 -17.22 4.58 -3.37
CA PRO A 24 -17.43 3.25 -3.94
C PRO A 24 -16.40 2.88 -5.01
N LEU A 25 -16.01 3.82 -5.89
CA LEU A 25 -15.02 3.58 -6.94
C LEU A 25 -13.63 3.39 -6.34
N ALA A 26 -13.17 4.28 -5.46
CA ALA A 26 -11.87 4.17 -4.81
C ALA A 26 -11.72 2.85 -4.02
N ARG A 27 -12.80 2.39 -3.38
CA ARG A 27 -12.84 1.10 -2.68
C ARG A 27 -12.65 -0.08 -3.63
N ARG A 28 -13.30 -0.04 -4.80
CA ARG A 28 -13.15 -1.11 -5.80
C ARG A 28 -11.73 -1.12 -6.41
N VAL A 29 -11.13 0.06 -6.60
CA VAL A 29 -9.70 0.15 -6.99
C VAL A 29 -8.79 -0.43 -5.90
N ASP A 30 -9.05 -0.15 -4.60
CA ASP A 30 -8.30 -0.76 -3.49
C ASP A 30 -8.46 -2.30 -3.47
N GLU A 31 -9.60 -2.83 -3.91
CA GLU A 31 -9.81 -4.27 -4.11
C GLU A 31 -8.89 -4.84 -5.19
N VAL A 32 -8.74 -4.16 -6.32
CA VAL A 32 -7.77 -4.55 -7.36
C VAL A 32 -6.36 -4.48 -6.81
N LEU A 33 -5.98 -3.38 -6.14
CA LEU A 33 -4.64 -3.28 -5.52
C LEU A 33 -4.36 -4.46 -4.58
N ALA A 34 -5.33 -4.87 -3.77
CA ALA A 34 -5.18 -6.01 -2.87
C ALA A 34 -4.96 -7.33 -3.63
N LEU A 35 -5.61 -7.55 -4.80
CA LEU A 35 -5.36 -8.69 -5.67
C LEU A 35 -3.91 -8.74 -6.17
N TYR A 36 -3.32 -7.58 -6.44
CA TYR A 36 -1.93 -7.42 -6.88
C TYR A 36 -0.94 -7.26 -5.71
N GLY A 37 -1.34 -7.57 -4.48
CA GLY A 37 -0.47 -7.42 -3.30
C GLY A 37 -0.05 -5.98 -3.05
N TYR A 38 -0.86 -5.02 -3.49
CA TYR A 38 -0.61 -3.57 -3.46
C TYR A 38 0.53 -3.09 -4.37
N GLU A 39 1.04 -3.94 -5.27
CA GLU A 39 1.93 -3.50 -6.35
C GLU A 39 1.17 -2.60 -7.33
N MET A 40 1.45 -1.30 -7.24
CA MET A 40 0.63 -0.25 -7.86
C MET A 40 0.69 -0.26 -9.39
N GLY A 41 1.90 -0.44 -9.94
CA GLY A 41 2.09 -0.45 -11.39
C GLY A 41 1.25 -1.52 -12.08
N PRO A 42 1.46 -2.81 -11.79
CA PRO A 42 0.70 -3.90 -12.40
C PRO A 42 -0.82 -3.79 -12.20
N ALA A 43 -1.28 -3.29 -11.04
CA ALA A 43 -2.70 -3.11 -10.77
C ALA A 43 -3.33 -2.02 -11.63
N ILE A 44 -2.65 -0.87 -11.78
CA ILE A 44 -3.11 0.24 -12.62
C ILE A 44 -3.06 -0.17 -14.09
N ASP A 45 -1.98 -0.81 -14.53
CA ASP A 45 -1.83 -1.29 -15.90
C ASP A 45 -2.98 -2.26 -16.28
N ALA A 46 -3.41 -3.12 -15.37
CA ALA A 46 -4.53 -4.02 -15.59
C ALA A 46 -5.87 -3.27 -15.71
N ILE A 47 -6.11 -2.25 -14.89
CA ILE A 47 -7.31 -1.41 -14.99
C ILE A 47 -7.29 -0.64 -16.30
N ASP A 48 -6.16 -0.03 -16.65
CA ASP A 48 -6.00 0.76 -17.88
C ASP A 48 -6.22 -0.10 -19.13
N ALA A 49 -5.73 -1.35 -19.12
CA ALA A 49 -5.95 -2.30 -20.21
C ALA A 49 -7.42 -2.75 -20.37
N ALA A 50 -8.21 -2.68 -19.28
CA ALA A 50 -9.64 -3.01 -19.30
C ALA A 50 -10.54 -1.81 -19.64
N ILE A 51 -9.99 -0.59 -19.72
CA ILE A 51 -10.74 0.61 -20.15
C ILE A 51 -10.87 0.59 -21.68
N ASP A 52 -12.11 0.65 -22.17
CA ASP A 52 -12.39 0.69 -23.61
C ASP A 52 -11.87 2.01 -24.23
N GLY A 53 -11.06 1.93 -25.28
CA GLY A 53 -10.59 3.08 -26.06
C GLY A 53 -9.26 3.67 -25.60
N TYR A 54 -9.12 4.99 -25.73
CA TYR A 54 -7.92 5.73 -25.31
C TYR A 54 -8.20 6.40 -23.97
N GLY A 55 -7.47 6.04 -22.96
CA GLY A 55 -7.61 6.62 -21.63
C GLY A 55 -7.00 5.69 -20.58
N GLY A 56 -7.24 6.01 -19.32
CA GLY A 56 -6.78 5.22 -18.17
C GLY A 56 -7.51 5.62 -16.91
N LEU A 57 -7.16 5.00 -15.81
CA LEU A 57 -7.76 5.24 -14.51
C LEU A 57 -7.75 6.73 -14.11
N PHE A 58 -6.68 7.43 -14.46
CA PHE A 58 -6.48 8.85 -14.13
C PHE A 58 -6.73 9.81 -15.31
N ASP A 59 -7.12 9.29 -16.47
CA ASP A 59 -7.42 10.16 -17.62
C ASP A 59 -8.69 10.97 -17.35
N PRO A 60 -8.65 12.31 -17.47
CA PRO A 60 -9.84 13.15 -17.28
C PRO A 60 -11.01 12.84 -18.23
N GLY A 61 -10.71 12.26 -19.39
CA GLY A 61 -11.73 11.86 -20.39
C GLY A 61 -12.43 10.54 -20.03
N THR A 62 -11.84 9.72 -19.17
CA THR A 62 -12.45 8.47 -18.73
C THR A 62 -13.56 8.75 -17.72
N THR A 63 -14.77 8.29 -18.00
CA THR A 63 -15.90 8.46 -17.10
C THR A 63 -15.86 7.50 -15.91
N ASP A 64 -16.55 7.84 -14.82
CA ASP A 64 -16.67 6.92 -13.67
C ASP A 64 -17.37 5.61 -14.02
N GLY A 65 -18.23 5.61 -15.04
CA GLY A 65 -18.89 4.40 -15.54
C GLY A 65 -17.88 3.44 -16.19
N GLU A 66 -17.00 3.97 -17.03
CA GLU A 66 -15.93 3.20 -17.69
C GLU A 66 -14.93 2.67 -16.66
N ARG A 67 -14.52 3.51 -15.69
CA ARG A 67 -13.63 3.07 -14.60
C ARG A 67 -14.24 1.93 -13.80
N ARG A 68 -15.53 2.02 -13.42
CA ARG A 68 -16.21 0.95 -12.67
C ARG A 68 -16.29 -0.33 -13.47
N LYS A 69 -16.64 -0.26 -14.77
CA LYS A 69 -16.70 -1.42 -15.65
C LYS A 69 -15.34 -2.12 -15.71
N ALA A 70 -14.26 -1.37 -15.96
CA ALA A 70 -12.90 -1.90 -16.06
C ALA A 70 -12.43 -2.55 -14.75
N VAL A 71 -12.68 -1.88 -13.61
CA VAL A 71 -12.33 -2.41 -12.29
C VAL A 71 -13.08 -3.71 -11.97
N GLU A 72 -14.39 -3.78 -12.28
CA GLU A 72 -15.19 -5.02 -12.11
C GLU A 72 -14.64 -6.15 -12.99
N GLU A 73 -14.29 -5.87 -14.25
CA GLU A 73 -13.72 -6.85 -15.16
C GLU A 73 -12.41 -7.43 -14.62
N VAL A 74 -11.51 -6.58 -14.09
CA VAL A 74 -10.25 -7.03 -13.47
C VAL A 74 -10.51 -7.90 -12.24
N ILE A 75 -11.48 -7.51 -11.39
CA ILE A 75 -11.84 -8.29 -10.19
C ILE A 75 -12.43 -9.64 -10.57
N GLU A 76 -13.34 -9.69 -11.56
CA GLU A 76 -13.96 -10.94 -12.03
C GLU A 76 -12.95 -11.87 -12.71
N ALA A 77 -12.01 -11.32 -13.46
CA ALA A 77 -10.94 -12.10 -14.10
C ALA A 77 -10.04 -12.77 -13.05
N GLY A 78 -9.93 -12.16 -11.87
CA GLY A 78 -9.01 -12.61 -10.82
C GLY A 78 -7.56 -12.55 -11.31
N THR A 79 -6.64 -12.16 -10.47
CA THR A 79 -5.23 -12.14 -10.86
C THR A 79 -4.44 -13.12 -10.05
N PRO A 80 -3.59 -13.93 -10.68
CA PRO A 80 -2.59 -14.67 -9.96
C PRO A 80 -1.64 -13.64 -9.30
N MET A 81 -1.56 -13.63 -7.99
CA MET A 81 -0.52 -12.88 -7.29
C MET A 81 0.83 -13.37 -7.80
N SER A 82 1.42 -12.62 -8.71
CA SER A 82 2.79 -12.86 -9.15
C SER A 82 3.72 -12.31 -8.09
N ARG A 83 4.12 -13.16 -7.17
CA ARG A 83 5.13 -12.81 -6.19
C ARG A 83 6.51 -13.01 -6.81
N PRO A 84 7.46 -12.09 -6.63
CA PRO A 84 8.85 -12.36 -6.95
C PRO A 84 9.29 -13.66 -6.26
N PRO A 85 10.15 -14.48 -6.88
CA PRO A 85 10.65 -15.67 -6.24
C PRO A 85 11.33 -15.32 -4.91
N ALA A 86 10.86 -15.94 -3.84
CA ALA A 86 11.35 -15.71 -2.47
C ALA A 86 12.86 -16.00 -2.31
N ASP A 87 13.38 -16.82 -3.19
CA ASP A 87 14.76 -17.33 -3.11
C ASP A 87 15.85 -16.24 -3.21
N ASP A 88 15.53 -15.11 -3.86
CA ASP A 88 16.48 -14.00 -4.06
C ASP A 88 16.56 -13.01 -2.87
N ILE A 89 15.65 -13.12 -1.88
CA ILE A 89 15.52 -12.16 -0.78
C ILE A 89 15.60 -12.80 0.61
N THR A 90 15.76 -14.13 0.67
CA THR A 90 16.03 -14.84 1.92
C THR A 90 17.40 -14.42 2.45
N ASP A 91 17.49 -14.20 3.76
CA ASP A 91 18.72 -13.76 4.47
C ASP A 91 19.31 -12.42 3.97
N SER A 92 18.54 -11.63 3.21
CA SER A 92 19.01 -10.33 2.74
C SER A 92 18.69 -9.21 3.75
N ARG A 93 19.49 -8.12 3.71
CA ARG A 93 19.12 -6.87 4.36
C ARG A 93 18.08 -6.16 3.49
N ILE A 94 16.92 -5.85 4.08
CA ILE A 94 15.87 -5.08 3.44
C ILE A 94 15.91 -3.63 3.95
N VAL A 95 15.85 -2.68 3.04
CA VAL A 95 15.57 -1.27 3.34
C VAL A 95 14.12 -1.00 2.94
N LEU A 96 13.32 -0.60 3.92
CA LEU A 96 11.91 -0.24 3.75
C LEU A 96 11.77 1.28 3.80
N TYR A 97 11.43 1.89 2.66
CA TYR A 97 11.02 3.29 2.58
C TYR A 97 9.50 3.38 2.72
N VAL A 98 9.02 4.32 3.51
CA VAL A 98 7.59 4.59 3.69
C VAL A 98 7.31 6.07 3.59
N ASP A 99 6.11 6.42 3.09
CA ASP A 99 5.63 7.79 2.97
C ASP A 99 4.10 7.83 2.98
N GLY A 100 3.55 8.85 3.62
CA GLY A 100 2.13 9.17 3.63
C GLY A 100 1.87 10.49 2.92
N SER A 101 0.85 10.54 2.07
CA SER A 101 0.48 11.76 1.35
C SER A 101 -0.99 12.08 1.53
N SER A 102 -1.34 13.37 1.71
CA SER A 102 -2.73 13.81 1.72
C SER A 102 -2.93 15.10 0.92
N ARG A 103 -4.00 15.14 0.11
CA ARG A 103 -4.41 16.32 -0.64
C ARG A 103 -5.28 17.22 0.23
N GLY A 104 -4.65 17.98 1.12
CA GLY A 104 -5.28 18.70 2.22
C GLY A 104 -5.26 17.92 3.53
N ASN A 105 -5.53 18.60 4.66
CA ASN A 105 -5.47 17.98 5.98
C ASN A 105 -6.68 18.38 6.85
N PRO A 106 -7.76 17.57 6.88
CA PRO A 106 -7.95 16.28 6.22
C PRO A 106 -8.30 16.38 4.73
N GLY A 107 -7.96 15.34 3.96
CA GLY A 107 -8.24 15.24 2.52
C GLY A 107 -8.08 13.80 1.99
N PRO A 108 -8.21 13.59 0.67
CA PRO A 108 -7.85 12.33 0.06
C PRO A 108 -6.41 11.98 0.39
N ALA A 109 -6.20 10.80 0.97
CA ALA A 109 -4.91 10.39 1.49
C ALA A 109 -4.50 9.00 0.97
N GLY A 110 -3.20 8.82 0.76
CA GLY A 110 -2.59 7.60 0.28
C GLY A 110 -1.35 7.23 1.07
N ALA A 111 -1.01 5.97 1.03
CA ALA A 111 0.18 5.39 1.62
C ALA A 111 1.07 4.77 0.54
N GLY A 112 2.37 4.94 0.67
CA GLY A 112 3.39 4.37 -0.21
C GLY A 112 4.45 3.60 0.57
N ALA A 113 4.94 2.51 -0.01
CA ALA A 113 6.08 1.78 0.53
C ALA A 113 6.94 1.21 -0.60
N VAL A 114 8.25 1.27 -0.44
CA VAL A 114 9.22 0.65 -1.36
C VAL A 114 10.17 -0.22 -0.57
N LEU A 115 10.27 -1.48 -0.97
CA LEU A 115 11.21 -2.45 -0.41
C LEU A 115 12.41 -2.57 -1.32
N GLN A 116 13.61 -2.45 -0.76
CA GLN A 116 14.87 -2.63 -1.49
C GLN A 116 15.74 -3.73 -0.86
N ALA A 117 16.31 -4.56 -1.72
CA ALA A 117 17.40 -5.48 -1.38
C ALA A 117 18.65 -5.05 -2.16
N GLY A 118 19.65 -4.53 -1.45
CA GLY A 118 20.78 -3.84 -2.09
C GLY A 118 20.32 -2.63 -2.88
N GLU A 119 20.67 -2.56 -4.17
CA GLU A 119 20.25 -1.48 -5.08
C GLU A 119 18.98 -1.78 -5.87
N ARG A 120 18.35 -2.93 -5.63
CA ARG A 120 17.17 -3.38 -6.38
C ARG A 120 15.89 -3.15 -5.59
N ASP A 121 14.92 -2.47 -6.21
CA ASP A 121 13.56 -2.46 -5.71
C ASP A 121 12.92 -3.84 -5.91
N ILE A 122 12.48 -4.44 -4.82
CA ILE A 122 11.81 -5.75 -4.81
C ILE A 122 10.30 -5.65 -4.70
N ALA A 123 9.80 -4.50 -4.23
CA ALA A 123 8.38 -4.16 -4.21
C ALA A 123 8.17 -2.64 -4.24
N ARG A 124 7.13 -2.18 -4.96
CA ARG A 124 6.72 -0.77 -5.04
C ARG A 124 5.22 -0.66 -4.79
N LEU A 125 4.89 -0.46 -3.54
CA LEU A 125 3.54 -0.60 -3.03
C LEU A 125 2.87 0.76 -2.84
N GLY A 126 1.55 0.79 -2.99
CA GLY A 126 0.77 1.94 -2.63
C GLY A 126 -0.71 1.62 -2.57
N ARG A 127 -1.46 2.45 -1.82
CA ARG A 127 -2.90 2.29 -1.65
C ARG A 127 -3.60 3.57 -1.21
N PRO A 128 -4.90 3.70 -1.46
CA PRO A 128 -5.71 4.73 -0.84
C PRO A 128 -5.89 4.44 0.66
N VAL A 129 -5.91 5.49 1.47
CA VAL A 129 -6.12 5.40 2.93
C VAL A 129 -7.50 5.92 3.32
N GLY A 130 -7.97 7.01 2.72
CA GLY A 130 -9.28 7.57 2.98
C GLY A 130 -9.54 8.84 2.18
N SER A 131 -10.82 9.19 1.96
CA SER A 131 -11.21 10.39 1.20
C SER A 131 -11.08 11.68 2.03
N ARG A 132 -11.07 11.59 3.36
CA ARG A 132 -10.98 12.71 4.30
C ARG A 132 -10.09 12.33 5.50
N THR A 133 -8.88 11.98 5.24
CA THR A 133 -7.93 11.46 6.22
C THR A 133 -6.78 12.47 6.42
N GLY A 134 -6.29 12.59 7.63
CA GLY A 134 -5.13 13.43 7.93
C GLY A 134 -3.83 12.79 7.49
N ASN A 135 -2.83 13.63 7.14
CA ASN A 135 -1.51 13.16 6.72
C ASN A 135 -0.88 12.17 7.72
N ASN A 136 -1.02 12.46 9.01
CA ASN A 136 -0.48 11.58 10.05
C ASN A 136 -1.01 10.14 9.97
N VAL A 137 -2.30 9.96 9.68
CA VAL A 137 -2.88 8.61 9.50
C VAL A 137 -2.31 7.93 8.26
N ALA A 138 -2.04 8.68 7.18
CA ALA A 138 -1.43 8.16 5.97
C ALA A 138 0.00 7.63 6.24
N GLU A 139 0.77 8.32 7.08
CA GLU A 139 2.12 7.89 7.50
C GLU A 139 2.09 6.55 8.26
N TYR A 140 1.16 6.40 9.22
CA TYR A 140 0.98 5.10 9.90
C TYR A 140 0.53 4.01 8.94
N ALA A 141 -0.37 4.34 8.01
CA ALA A 141 -0.82 3.40 6.98
C ALA A 141 0.33 2.96 6.06
N ALA A 142 1.26 3.86 5.73
CA ALA A 142 2.44 3.57 4.93
C ALA A 142 3.41 2.61 5.65
N LEU A 143 3.70 2.89 6.92
CA LEU A 143 4.53 2.00 7.73
C LEU A 143 3.89 0.61 7.85
N HIS A 144 2.58 0.54 8.11
CA HIS A 144 1.85 -0.73 8.18
C HIS A 144 1.88 -1.48 6.85
N LEU A 145 1.63 -0.80 5.72
CA LEU A 145 1.70 -1.39 4.38
C LEU A 145 3.05 -2.05 4.12
N GLY A 146 4.14 -1.34 4.41
CA GLY A 146 5.49 -1.84 4.21
C GLY A 146 5.83 -3.03 5.10
N LEU A 147 5.51 -2.96 6.40
CA LEU A 147 5.75 -4.05 7.34
C LEU A 147 4.95 -5.32 6.99
N GLU A 148 3.68 -5.17 6.54
CA GLU A 148 2.88 -6.29 6.05
C GLU A 148 3.50 -6.95 4.82
N ALA A 149 4.02 -6.17 3.90
CA ALA A 149 4.67 -6.69 2.70
C ALA A 149 5.95 -7.46 3.04
N VAL A 150 6.78 -6.94 3.94
CA VAL A 150 7.96 -7.65 4.44
C VAL A 150 7.55 -8.96 5.09
N ALA A 151 6.56 -8.94 6.00
CA ALA A 151 6.14 -10.12 6.74
C ALA A 151 5.55 -11.23 5.85
N LYS A 152 4.85 -10.84 4.75
CA LYS A 152 4.23 -11.80 3.82
C LYS A 152 5.17 -12.26 2.71
N GLY A 153 6.20 -11.43 2.39
CA GLY A 153 6.99 -11.53 1.20
C GLY A 153 8.43 -11.92 1.36
N CYS A 154 8.98 -11.76 2.54
CA CYS A 154 10.40 -11.83 2.76
C CYS A 154 10.72 -12.64 4.03
N GLU A 155 11.88 -13.29 4.02
CA GLU A 155 12.52 -13.82 5.23
C GLU A 155 13.85 -13.08 5.40
N PRO A 156 13.83 -11.77 5.78
CA PRO A 156 15.03 -10.96 5.79
C PRO A 156 15.95 -11.28 6.97
N ALA A 157 17.27 -11.11 6.78
CA ALA A 157 18.22 -11.12 7.88
C ALA A 157 18.08 -9.87 8.77
N SER A 158 17.73 -8.74 8.17
CA SER A 158 17.44 -7.49 8.89
C SER A 158 16.57 -6.55 8.06
N VAL A 159 15.81 -5.69 8.75
CA VAL A 159 15.01 -4.62 8.14
C VAL A 159 15.47 -3.27 8.71
N GLU A 160 15.80 -2.34 7.83
CA GLU A 160 16.00 -0.93 8.15
C GLU A 160 14.82 -0.12 7.61
N ILE A 161 14.17 0.67 8.46
CA ILE A 161 13.03 1.50 8.08
C ILE A 161 13.50 2.93 7.82
N ARG A 162 13.11 3.52 6.70
CA ARG A 162 13.37 4.91 6.32
C ARG A 162 12.07 5.68 6.19
N ILE A 163 11.92 6.71 7.00
CA ILE A 163 10.69 7.47 7.18
C ILE A 163 11.01 8.93 7.49
N ASP A 164 10.19 9.85 6.98
CA ASP A 164 10.34 11.30 7.22
C ASP A 164 9.40 11.85 8.30
N SER A 165 8.50 11.02 8.84
CA SER A 165 7.54 11.42 9.87
C SER A 165 8.09 11.26 11.28
N MET A 166 8.57 12.35 11.89
CA MET A 166 8.97 12.36 13.30
C MET A 166 7.81 11.97 14.24
N THR A 167 6.57 12.33 13.89
CA THR A 167 5.39 11.94 14.68
C THR A 167 5.23 10.43 14.79
N VAL A 168 5.44 9.71 13.69
CA VAL A 168 5.38 8.23 13.69
C VAL A 168 6.58 7.65 14.45
N ILE A 169 7.78 8.21 14.24
CA ILE A 169 9.00 7.78 14.94
C ILE A 169 8.81 7.88 16.45
N ASP A 170 8.37 9.03 16.94
CA ASP A 170 8.20 9.29 18.37
C ASP A 170 7.12 8.40 18.98
N ALA A 171 6.01 8.16 18.29
CA ALA A 171 4.93 7.30 18.78
C ALA A 171 5.26 5.80 18.76
N VAL A 172 6.06 5.34 17.80
CA VAL A 172 6.36 3.91 17.63
C VAL A 172 7.63 3.50 18.38
N TRP A 173 8.66 4.38 18.43
CA TRP A 173 9.96 4.08 19.02
C TRP A 173 10.38 5.04 20.12
N GLY A 174 9.60 6.07 20.39
CA GLY A 174 9.85 7.00 21.49
C GLY A 174 9.73 6.32 22.86
N THR A 175 10.44 6.86 23.84
CA THR A 175 10.50 6.29 25.20
C THR A 175 9.48 6.86 26.16
N ASP A 176 8.77 7.94 25.81
CA ASP A 176 7.83 8.62 26.71
C ASP A 176 6.73 9.40 25.96
N ASP A 177 5.51 9.30 26.47
CA ASP A 177 4.34 10.19 26.26
C ASP A 177 3.98 10.62 24.82
N GLY A 178 4.44 9.92 23.79
CA GLY A 178 3.97 10.11 22.43
C GLY A 178 2.46 9.84 22.33
N ALA A 179 1.75 10.57 21.48
CA ALA A 179 0.36 10.27 21.20
C ALA A 179 0.24 8.82 20.68
N ASP A 180 -0.70 8.07 21.24
CA ASP A 180 -0.98 6.71 20.76
C ASP A 180 -1.18 6.71 19.25
N PRO A 181 -0.57 5.75 18.53
CA PRO A 181 -0.81 5.62 17.09
C PRO A 181 -2.31 5.49 16.81
N PRO A 182 -2.83 6.11 15.74
CA PRO A 182 -4.24 6.01 15.42
C PRO A 182 -4.64 4.55 15.21
N THR A 183 -5.75 4.17 15.85
CA THR A 183 -6.36 2.86 15.60
C THR A 183 -6.89 2.81 14.16
N PRO A 184 -6.73 1.69 13.42
CA PRO A 184 -6.28 0.38 13.90
C PRO A 184 -4.77 0.12 13.76
N TYR A 185 -3.99 1.09 13.28
CA TYR A 185 -2.60 0.89 12.86
C TYR A 185 -1.64 0.56 14.02
N GLY A 186 -1.79 1.20 15.18
CA GLY A 186 -0.83 1.08 16.27
C GLY A 186 -0.55 -0.35 16.70
N ARG A 187 -1.61 -1.13 16.98
CA ARG A 187 -1.46 -2.55 17.35
C ARG A 187 -0.82 -3.35 16.22
N ALA A 188 -1.31 -3.19 14.99
CA ALA A 188 -0.82 -3.96 13.84
C ALA A 188 0.66 -3.68 13.55
N ILE A 189 1.11 -2.42 13.66
CA ILE A 189 2.52 -2.04 13.54
C ILE A 189 3.35 -2.72 14.63
N ASN A 190 2.94 -2.62 15.90
CA ASN A 190 3.66 -3.21 17.02
C ASN A 190 3.76 -4.74 16.91
N ASP A 191 2.68 -5.41 16.48
CA ASP A 191 2.68 -6.85 16.24
C ASP A 191 3.71 -7.24 15.16
N ARG A 192 3.82 -6.46 14.07
CA ARG A 192 4.82 -6.69 13.01
C ARG A 192 6.24 -6.39 13.47
N LEU A 193 6.47 -5.28 14.16
CA LEU A 193 7.79 -4.94 14.69
C LEU A 193 8.31 -5.98 15.68
N SER A 194 7.41 -6.65 16.43
CA SER A 194 7.81 -7.72 17.37
C SER A 194 8.19 -9.03 16.69
N THR A 195 7.78 -9.24 15.43
CA THR A 195 8.00 -10.49 14.68
C THR A 195 9.07 -10.37 13.61
N LEU A 196 9.37 -9.17 13.14
CA LEU A 196 10.36 -8.92 12.10
C LEU A 196 11.72 -8.54 12.73
N PRO A 197 12.85 -8.89 12.09
CA PRO A 197 14.19 -8.53 12.55
C PRO A 197 14.50 -7.06 12.22
N VAL A 198 13.72 -6.12 12.78
CA VAL A 198 13.92 -4.69 12.57
C VAL A 198 15.14 -4.23 13.36
N GLY A 199 16.21 -3.88 12.64
CA GLY A 199 17.47 -3.43 13.21
C GLY A 199 17.50 -1.94 13.60
N GLY A 200 16.49 -1.16 13.16
CA GLY A 200 16.39 0.26 13.44
C GLY A 200 15.63 1.04 12.37
N TRP A 201 15.59 2.34 12.59
CA TRP A 201 14.99 3.31 11.69
C TRP A 201 15.97 4.46 11.40
N THR A 202 15.76 5.13 10.27
CA THR A 202 16.49 6.34 9.86
C THR A 202 15.48 7.39 9.46
N HIS A 203 15.56 8.57 10.07
CA HIS A 203 14.78 9.73 9.65
C HIS A 203 15.33 10.26 8.32
N LEU A 204 14.45 10.42 7.33
CA LEU A 204 14.76 11.10 6.08
C LEU A 204 14.53 12.61 6.26
N ALA A 205 15.51 13.41 5.89
CA ALA A 205 15.29 14.85 5.82
C ALA A 205 14.47 15.22 4.58
N ASP A 206 13.80 16.38 4.59
CA ASP A 206 12.98 16.86 3.45
C ASP A 206 13.76 16.93 2.12
N SER A 207 15.09 17.02 2.16
CA SER A 207 15.97 17.02 1.00
C SER A 207 16.35 15.64 0.49
N ASP A 208 16.10 14.61 1.29
CA ASP A 208 16.49 13.24 0.95
C ASP A 208 15.45 12.60 0.02
N PRO A 209 15.89 11.87 -1.02
CA PRO A 209 14.93 11.21 -1.90
C PRO A 209 14.18 10.10 -1.17
N ASN A 210 12.86 10.18 -1.16
CA ASN A 210 11.99 9.11 -0.68
C ASN A 210 11.27 8.45 -1.87
N PRO A 211 11.66 7.22 -2.29
CA PRO A 211 11.02 6.55 -3.43
C PRO A 211 9.56 6.15 -3.15
N ALA A 212 9.11 6.20 -1.90
CA ALA A 212 7.72 5.92 -1.52
C ALA A 212 6.78 7.09 -1.79
N ASP A 213 7.26 8.35 -1.85
CA ASP A 213 6.46 9.56 -2.07
C ASP A 213 5.55 9.46 -3.31
N ALA A 214 6.11 9.08 -4.46
CA ALA A 214 5.30 8.92 -5.67
C ALA A 214 4.19 7.86 -5.51
N ARG A 215 4.39 6.85 -4.67
CA ARG A 215 3.39 5.81 -4.41
C ARG A 215 2.29 6.32 -3.49
N ALA A 216 2.66 7.06 -2.44
CA ALA A 216 1.73 7.72 -1.54
C ALA A 216 0.84 8.73 -2.29
N THR A 217 1.45 9.55 -3.17
CA THR A 217 0.74 10.50 -4.03
C THR A 217 -0.29 9.82 -4.93
N VAL A 218 0.08 8.74 -5.62
CA VAL A 218 -0.88 7.97 -6.45
C VAL A 218 -1.97 7.33 -5.58
N GLY A 219 -1.64 6.87 -4.38
CA GLY A 219 -2.63 6.40 -3.41
C GLY A 219 -3.67 7.48 -3.04
N ALA A 220 -3.22 8.72 -2.84
CA ALA A 220 -4.09 9.86 -2.60
C ALA A 220 -4.97 10.20 -3.82
N ASP A 221 -4.43 10.04 -5.06
CA ASP A 221 -5.20 10.19 -6.30
C ASP A 221 -6.31 9.17 -6.42
N ILE A 222 -6.04 7.91 -6.06
CA ILE A 222 -7.06 6.87 -6.01
C ILE A 222 -8.12 7.21 -4.95
N ALA A 223 -7.71 7.69 -3.76
CA ALA A 223 -8.64 8.09 -2.71
C ALA A 223 -9.56 9.25 -3.13
N ALA A 224 -9.15 10.06 -4.11
CA ALA A 224 -9.93 11.15 -4.69
C ALA A 224 -10.89 10.71 -5.80
N LEU A 225 -10.85 9.46 -6.26
CA LEU A 225 -11.74 8.97 -7.32
C LEU A 225 -13.21 8.91 -6.88
N GLY A 226 -14.08 9.34 -7.77
CA GLY A 226 -15.52 9.31 -7.56
C GLY A 226 -16.05 10.46 -6.69
N PRO A 227 -17.38 10.61 -6.57
CA PRO A 227 -17.96 11.60 -5.69
C PRO A 227 -17.64 11.26 -4.24
N GLY A 228 -17.10 12.25 -3.52
CA GLY A 228 -16.80 12.18 -2.09
C GLY A 228 -18.04 12.16 -1.21
#